data_332d942220a8c504523e53b7bc414b79
#
_entry.id   332d942220a8c504523e53b7bc414b79
#
_cell.length_a   1.000
_cell.length_b   1.000
_cell.length_c   1.000
_cell.angle_alpha   90.00
_cell.angle_beta   90.00
_cell.angle_gamma   90.00
#
_symmetry.space_group_name_H-M   'P 1'
#
loop_
_entity.id
_entity.type
_entity.pdbx_description
1 polymer ?
#
loop_
_entity_poly.entity_id
_entity_poly.type
_entity_poly.pdbx_seq_one_letter_code
_entity_poly.pdbx_strand_id
1 'polypeptide(L)'
;MFTTEEIMNLIATGRTDLFYKDRYWRNHIAPEIMREQHNECYFCKQRGRYTAAKLVHHIKELRKFPQLAYSRYYYDEHGAKRPNLVAVCQQCHEEQHGRAFSPSSRRKFVNAEKW
;
A
#
# COMPACT_ATOMS: atom_id res chain seq x y z
N MET A 1 9.01 -4.27 14.81
CA MET A 1 9.34 -3.71 13.49
C MET A 1 10.38 -4.60 12.82
N PHE A 2 10.17 -4.92 11.56
CA PHE A 2 11.08 -5.79 10.84
C PHE A 2 12.24 -5.01 10.24
N THR A 3 13.42 -5.62 10.20
CA THR A 3 14.54 -5.04 9.46
C THR A 3 14.31 -5.30 7.96
N THR A 4 15.07 -4.61 7.12
CA THR A 4 14.98 -4.82 5.68
C THR A 4 15.27 -6.28 5.33
N GLU A 5 16.27 -6.86 5.97
CA GLU A 5 16.63 -8.24 5.71
C GLU A 5 15.52 -9.21 6.09
N GLU A 6 14.87 -8.95 7.22
CA GLU A 6 13.75 -9.77 7.64
C GLU A 6 12.58 -9.66 6.65
N ILE A 7 12.33 -8.47 6.13
CA ILE A 7 11.28 -8.27 5.15
C ILE A 7 11.62 -9.00 3.86
N MET A 8 12.88 -8.97 3.44
CA MET A 8 13.30 -9.72 2.25
C MET A 8 13.04 -11.21 2.43
N ASN A 9 13.25 -11.70 3.64
CA ASN A 9 12.98 -13.08 3.95
C ASN A 9 11.50 -13.41 3.87
N LEU A 10 10.65 -12.52 4.37
CA LEU A 10 9.20 -12.70 4.27
C LEU A 10 8.75 -12.73 2.82
N ILE A 11 9.35 -11.89 1.99
CA ILE A 11 9.03 -11.87 0.58
C ILE A 11 9.44 -13.19 -0.07
N ALA A 12 10.64 -13.64 0.23
CA ALA A 12 11.18 -14.88 -0.36
C ALA A 12 10.35 -16.09 0.01
N THR A 13 9.77 -16.11 1.21
CA THR A 13 8.99 -17.25 1.67
C THR A 13 7.50 -17.09 1.42
N GLY A 14 7.08 -15.99 0.75
CA GLY A 14 5.67 -15.79 0.46
C GLY A 14 4.85 -15.39 1.67
N ARG A 15 5.47 -14.84 2.69
CA ARG A 15 4.78 -14.49 3.93
C ARG A 15 4.75 -12.99 4.18
N THR A 16 4.45 -12.20 3.14
CA THR A 16 4.32 -10.75 3.31
C THR A 16 3.14 -10.41 4.20
N ASP A 17 2.19 -11.34 4.38
CA ASP A 17 1.09 -11.12 5.30
C ASP A 17 1.59 -10.84 6.72
N LEU A 18 2.72 -11.43 7.09
CA LEU A 18 3.27 -11.20 8.42
C LEU A 18 3.74 -9.76 8.60
N PHE A 19 4.20 -9.12 7.53
CA PHE A 19 4.58 -7.73 7.61
C PHE A 19 3.36 -6.88 7.99
N TYR A 20 2.22 -7.12 7.34
CA TYR A 20 1.03 -6.33 7.59
C TYR A 20 0.37 -6.63 8.92
N LYS A 21 0.78 -7.71 9.57
CA LYS A 21 0.32 -8.03 10.92
C LYS A 21 1.29 -7.54 11.97
N ASP A 22 2.43 -6.99 11.53
CA ASP A 22 3.43 -6.45 12.45
C ASP A 22 2.82 -5.36 13.31
N ARG A 23 3.12 -5.43 14.61
CA ARG A 23 2.54 -4.51 15.56
C ARG A 23 2.89 -3.06 15.28
N TYR A 24 4.13 -2.80 14.86
CA TYR A 24 4.58 -1.45 14.58
C TYR A 24 3.79 -0.88 13.38
N TRP A 25 3.62 -1.69 12.33
CA TRP A 25 2.85 -1.26 11.18
C TRP A 25 1.40 -1.00 11.54
N ARG A 26 0.77 -1.97 12.22
CA ARG A 26 -0.65 -1.87 12.54
C ARG A 26 -1.01 -0.79 13.53
N ASN A 27 -0.15 -0.54 14.50
CA ASN A 27 -0.48 0.36 15.60
C ASN A 27 0.12 1.75 15.43
N HIS A 28 1.14 1.90 14.60
CA HIS A 28 1.81 3.20 14.48
C HIS A 28 1.81 3.73 13.06
N ILE A 29 2.30 2.97 12.11
CA ILE A 29 2.44 3.50 10.75
C ILE A 29 1.10 3.67 10.06
N ALA A 30 0.33 2.60 9.95
CA ALA A 30 -0.93 2.66 9.20
C ALA A 30 -1.93 3.65 9.81
N PRO A 31 -2.15 3.65 11.14
CA PRO A 31 -3.08 4.62 11.70
C PRO A 31 -2.63 6.07 11.52
N GLU A 32 -1.32 6.32 11.58
CA GLU A 32 -0.81 7.67 11.40
C GLU A 32 -1.04 8.16 9.98
N ILE A 33 -0.78 7.29 9.00
CA ILE A 33 -1.01 7.66 7.60
C ILE A 33 -2.49 7.92 7.35
N MET A 34 -3.36 7.06 7.89
CA MET A 34 -4.80 7.25 7.74
C MET A 34 -5.22 8.59 8.33
N ARG A 35 -4.71 8.91 9.52
CA ARG A 35 -5.08 10.14 10.18
C ARG A 35 -4.56 11.36 9.44
N GLU A 36 -3.32 11.32 8.97
CA GLU A 36 -2.72 12.42 8.25
C GLU A 36 -3.46 12.72 6.94
N GLN A 37 -4.05 11.70 6.35
CA GLN A 37 -4.78 11.85 5.12
C GLN A 37 -6.29 11.91 5.34
N HIS A 38 -6.70 12.16 6.58
CA HIS A 38 -8.11 12.39 6.93
C HIS A 38 -9.02 11.22 6.54
N ASN A 39 -8.46 10.02 6.53
CA ASN A 39 -9.18 8.78 6.18
C ASN A 39 -9.82 8.86 4.80
N GLU A 40 -9.21 9.61 3.90
CA GLU A 40 -9.69 9.75 2.53
C GLU A 40 -8.78 9.03 1.56
N CYS A 41 -9.36 8.42 0.53
CA CYS A 41 -8.57 7.74 -0.47
C CYS A 41 -7.74 8.74 -1.27
N TYR A 42 -6.44 8.53 -1.29
CA TYR A 42 -5.51 9.40 -1.96
C TYR A 42 -5.82 9.52 -3.46
N PHE A 43 -6.05 8.39 -4.12
CA PHE A 43 -6.29 8.39 -5.56
C PHE A 43 -7.65 8.96 -5.94
N CYS A 44 -8.68 8.65 -5.15
CA CYS A 44 -10.00 9.22 -5.43
C CYS A 44 -9.99 10.73 -5.25
N LYS A 45 -9.26 11.20 -4.24
CA LYS A 45 -9.19 12.63 -3.98
C LYS A 45 -8.57 13.38 -5.15
N GLN A 46 -7.57 12.77 -5.78
CA GLN A 46 -6.94 13.38 -6.95
C GLN A 46 -7.89 13.48 -8.14
N ARG A 47 -8.92 12.65 -8.16
CA ARG A 47 -9.93 12.70 -9.21
C ARG A 47 -11.12 13.56 -8.81
N GLY A 48 -11.03 14.26 -7.70
CA GLY A 48 -12.11 15.12 -7.23
C GLY A 48 -13.23 14.38 -6.50
N ARG A 49 -12.98 13.15 -6.06
CA ARG A 49 -13.97 12.39 -5.32
C ARG A 49 -13.50 12.14 -3.90
N TYR A 50 -14.43 12.05 -2.97
CA TYR A 50 -14.10 11.77 -1.59
C TYR A 50 -14.62 10.39 -1.23
N THR A 51 -13.72 9.43 -1.11
CA THR A 51 -14.05 8.06 -0.75
C THR A 51 -13.28 7.70 0.51
N ALA A 52 -13.94 7.05 1.44
CA ALA A 52 -13.30 6.65 2.68
C ALA A 52 -12.18 5.65 2.38
N ALA A 53 -11.02 5.86 3.00
CA ALA A 53 -9.90 4.95 2.85
C ALA A 53 -10.09 3.76 3.77
N LYS A 54 -9.61 2.60 3.34
CA LYS A 54 -9.71 1.38 4.12
C LYS A 54 -8.36 0.82 4.51
N LEU A 55 -7.31 1.14 3.78
CA LEU A 55 -5.99 0.58 4.05
C LEU A 55 -4.91 1.51 3.54
N VAL A 56 -3.67 1.18 3.86
CA VAL A 56 -2.52 1.96 3.43
C VAL A 56 -1.77 1.19 2.36
N HIS A 57 -1.46 1.88 1.28
CA HIS A 57 -0.83 1.29 0.10
C HIS A 57 0.61 1.79 -0.02
N HIS A 58 1.51 0.90 -0.45
CA HIS A 58 2.89 1.27 -0.75
C HIS A 58 2.98 1.66 -2.22
N ILE A 59 3.35 2.90 -2.50
CA ILE A 59 3.56 3.33 -3.90
C ILE A 59 4.77 2.57 -4.46
N LYS A 60 5.87 2.52 -3.70
CA LYS A 60 7.00 1.66 -4.05
C LYS A 60 6.72 0.30 -3.43
N GLU A 61 6.36 -0.65 -4.28
CA GLU A 61 5.88 -1.95 -3.84
C GLU A 61 6.81 -2.62 -2.85
N LEU A 62 6.24 -3.17 -1.81
CA LEU A 62 7.00 -3.83 -0.76
C LEU A 62 7.96 -4.88 -1.33
N ARG A 63 7.48 -5.66 -2.28
CA ARG A 63 8.29 -6.75 -2.84
C ARG A 63 9.52 -6.26 -3.58
N LYS A 64 9.43 -5.10 -4.19
CA LYS A 64 10.53 -4.57 -4.98
C LYS A 64 11.41 -3.63 -4.19
N PHE A 65 10.86 -3.01 -3.15
CA PHE A 65 11.59 -2.02 -2.37
C PHE A 65 11.42 -2.28 -0.88
N PRO A 66 11.91 -3.43 -0.38
CA PRO A 66 11.75 -3.75 1.04
C PRO A 66 12.40 -2.73 1.97
N GLN A 67 13.42 -2.02 1.49
CA GLN A 67 14.09 -1.02 2.29
C GLN A 67 13.19 0.21 2.53
N LEU A 68 12.12 0.35 1.76
CA LEU A 68 11.19 1.45 1.93
C LEU A 68 9.88 1.03 2.62
N ALA A 69 9.88 -0.14 3.26
CA ALA A 69 8.66 -0.70 3.83
C ALA A 69 7.99 0.22 4.84
N TYR A 70 8.78 0.93 5.65
CA TYR A 70 8.24 1.84 6.66
C TYR A 70 8.44 3.31 6.29
N SER A 71 8.96 3.59 5.09
CA SER A 71 9.26 4.95 4.67
C SER A 71 8.00 5.64 4.19
N ARG A 72 7.73 6.83 4.70
CA ARG A 72 6.55 7.59 4.30
C ARG A 72 6.72 8.27 2.97
N TYR A 73 7.97 8.50 2.55
CA TYR A 73 8.31 9.21 1.32
C TYR A 73 9.39 8.49 0.55
N TYR A 74 9.50 8.81 -0.73
CA TYR A 74 10.63 8.37 -1.54
C TYR A 74 11.00 9.53 -2.44
N TYR A 75 12.16 9.45 -3.08
CA TYR A 75 12.60 10.46 -4.01
C TYR A 75 12.60 9.85 -5.41
N ASP A 76 11.94 10.54 -6.36
CA ASP A 76 11.85 10.02 -7.72
C ASP A 76 13.15 10.31 -8.48
N GLU A 77 13.17 9.96 -9.76
CA GLU A 77 14.38 10.09 -10.55
C GLU A 77 14.78 11.55 -10.75
N HIS A 78 13.89 12.49 -10.49
CA HIS A 78 14.19 13.91 -10.59
C HIS A 78 14.54 14.50 -9.23
N GLY A 79 14.65 13.70 -8.21
CA GLY A 79 14.96 14.16 -6.87
C GLY A 79 13.80 14.78 -6.13
N ALA A 80 12.58 14.66 -6.65
CA ALA A 80 11.41 15.24 -6.01
C ALA A 80 10.89 14.27 -4.94
N LYS A 81 10.51 14.82 -3.79
CA LYS A 81 9.98 14.04 -2.70
C LYS A 81 8.53 13.65 -2.98
N ARG A 82 8.25 12.37 -2.94
CA ARG A 82 6.91 11.85 -3.24
C ARG A 82 6.41 10.99 -2.08
N PRO A 83 5.09 10.94 -1.87
CA PRO A 83 4.57 10.08 -0.80
C PRO A 83 4.70 8.62 -1.20
N ASN A 84 5.15 7.80 -0.27
CA ASN A 84 5.27 6.36 -0.48
C ASN A 84 4.10 5.60 0.13
N LEU A 85 3.61 6.05 1.29
CA LEU A 85 2.50 5.39 1.97
C LEU A 85 1.29 6.30 1.85
N VAL A 86 0.23 5.77 1.23
CA VAL A 86 -0.98 6.55 1.01
C VAL A 86 -2.20 5.75 1.44
N ALA A 87 -3.19 6.45 2.01
CA ALA A 87 -4.45 5.82 2.39
C ALA A 87 -5.29 5.65 1.13
N VAL A 88 -5.87 4.48 0.94
CA VAL A 88 -6.62 4.18 -0.27
C VAL A 88 -7.87 3.39 0.05
N CYS A 89 -8.86 3.47 -0.84
CA CYS A 89 -10.03 2.61 -0.74
C CYS A 89 -9.69 1.26 -1.37
N GLN A 90 -10.55 0.28 -1.12
CA GLN A 90 -10.32 -1.07 -1.59
C GLN A 90 -10.21 -1.12 -3.12
N GLN A 91 -11.08 -0.42 -3.81
CA GLN A 91 -11.08 -0.45 -5.27
C GLN A 91 -9.78 0.11 -5.85
N CYS A 92 -9.33 1.26 -5.35
CA CYS A 92 -8.09 1.84 -5.85
C CYS A 92 -6.90 0.97 -5.53
N HIS A 93 -6.90 0.33 -4.37
CA HIS A 93 -5.82 -0.56 -4.00
C HIS A 93 -5.70 -1.73 -4.99
N GLU A 94 -6.84 -2.29 -5.37
CA GLU A 94 -6.84 -3.37 -6.34
C GLU A 94 -6.37 -2.89 -7.71
N GLU A 95 -6.78 -1.70 -8.10
CA GLU A 95 -6.35 -1.15 -9.38
C GLU A 95 -4.84 -0.91 -9.41
N GLN A 96 -4.28 -0.45 -8.30
CA GLN A 96 -2.85 -0.20 -8.25
C GLN A 96 -2.04 -1.49 -8.31
N HIS A 97 -2.62 -2.60 -7.93
CA HIS A 97 -1.95 -3.89 -8.05
C HIS A 97 -2.17 -4.51 -9.43
N GLY A 98 -2.79 -3.78 -10.35
CA GLY A 98 -2.92 -4.24 -11.72
C GLY A 98 -4.00 -5.23 -12.00
N ARG A 99 -4.88 -5.47 -11.04
CA ARG A 99 -5.93 -6.43 -11.25
C ARG A 99 -6.99 -5.95 -12.20
N ALA A 100 -7.17 -4.65 -12.26
CA ALA A 100 -8.20 -4.08 -13.09
C ALA A 100 -7.96 -4.30 -14.57
N PHE A 101 -6.72 -4.59 -14.96
CA PHE A 101 -6.45 -4.75 -16.36
C PHE A 101 -6.92 -6.11 -16.88
N SER A 102 -7.27 -7.02 -16.01
CA SER A 102 -7.72 -8.33 -16.44
C SER A 102 -9.21 -8.28 -16.71
N PRO A 103 -9.62 -8.31 -17.96
CA PRO A 103 -11.03 -8.15 -18.30
C PRO A 103 -11.92 -9.21 -17.70
N SER A 104 -11.46 -10.44 -17.70
CA SER A 104 -12.30 -11.51 -17.22
C SER A 104 -12.39 -11.57 -15.73
N SER A 105 -11.38 -11.07 -15.04
CA SER A 105 -11.40 -11.16 -13.61
C SER A 105 -11.99 -9.93 -12.98
N ARG A 106 -12.28 -8.93 -13.82
CA ARG A 106 -12.80 -7.82 -13.24
C ARG A 106 -13.94 -8.08 -12.55
N ARG A 107 -14.54 -8.96 -12.86
CA ARG A 107 -15.57 -9.19 -12.18
C ARG A 107 -15.37 -9.95 -11.12
N LYS A 108 -14.71 -10.39 -10.77
CA LYS A 108 -14.70 -10.99 -9.79
C LYS A 108 -13.98 -10.93 -8.87
N PHE A 109 -13.78 -10.44 -8.91
CA PHE A 109 -13.23 -10.15 -8.27
C PHE A 109 -12.94 -10.29 -7.52
N VAL A 110 -12.95 -10.43 -7.63
CA VAL A 110 -12.69 -10.45 -7.18
C VAL A 110 -12.05 -10.71 -6.46
N ASN A 111 -11.83 -11.18 -6.25
CA ASN A 111 -11.30 -11.38 -5.60
C ASN A 111 -10.47 -11.24 -5.01
N ALA A 112 -10.07 -11.17 -4.92
CA ALA A 112 -9.41 -11.03 -4.55
C ALA A 112 -8.79 -10.83 -3.89
N GLU A 113 -8.60 -10.72 -3.65
CA GLU A 113 -8.10 -10.39 -3.11
C GLU A 113 -7.30 -10.61 -2.26
N LYS A 114 -6.98 -11.05 -2.15
CA LYS A 114 -6.23 -11.37 -1.40
C LYS A 114 -5.03 -10.79 -1.38
N TRP A 115 -4.55 -10.11 -0.98
CA TRP A 115 -3.40 -9.36 -0.98
C TRP A 115 -2.46 -9.76 0.09
#